data_096f8df849e625bbe6cef34dfcc66d03
#
_entry.id   096f8df849e625bbe6cef34dfcc66d03
#
_cell.length_a   1.000
_cell.length_b   1.000
_cell.length_c   1.000
_cell.angle_alpha   90.00
_cell.angle_beta   90.00
_cell.angle_gamma   90.00
#
_symmetry.space_group_name_H-M   'P 1'
#
loop_
_entity.id
_entity.type
_entity.pdbx_description
1 polymer ?
#
loop_
_entity_poly.entity_id
_entity_poly.type
_entity_poly.pdbx_seq_one_letter_code
_entity_poly.pdbx_strand_id
1 'polypeptide(L)'
;AELRCGIMKNIPNSIDIKFDRKTHVLTGGHGAGKTSVALKIASQLDSAYQNKVSIVSFGSNDSTSTAKLRASGEKLGIPIIVVKDSSELTKILYLKNPEDIYIIDLEIELAKETLPLIRSIDSQSQVQVHLVVPTDASIESLWGVCKLDKWESIILTRLDLTLTPWAALEALSRFRVPLSIGSASKDLNSGLVKVENSNIIKSVEDYVVRRIDSEIVQGKSKRGTIASSLH
;
A
#
# COMPACT_ATOMS: atom_id res chain seq x y z
N ALA A 1 -26.07 -5.54 -9.96
CA ALA A 1 -25.37 -6.46 -10.89
C ALA A 1 -24.55 -5.69 -11.94
N GLU A 2 -25.10 -4.66 -12.58
CA GLU A 2 -24.42 -3.89 -13.64
C GLU A 2 -23.21 -3.08 -13.12
N LEU A 3 -23.35 -2.39 -11.96
CA LEU A 3 -22.27 -1.65 -11.34
C LEU A 3 -21.05 -2.55 -11.05
N ARG A 4 -21.31 -3.71 -10.45
CA ARG A 4 -20.27 -4.70 -10.17
C ARG A 4 -19.57 -5.17 -11.45
N CYS A 5 -20.32 -5.51 -12.46
CA CYS A 5 -19.78 -5.95 -13.74
C CYS A 5 -18.94 -4.85 -14.41
N GLY A 6 -19.41 -3.58 -14.37
CA GLY A 6 -18.68 -2.43 -14.90
C GLY A 6 -17.34 -2.18 -14.20
N ILE A 7 -17.32 -2.24 -12.87
CA ILE A 7 -16.10 -2.05 -12.08
C ILE A 7 -15.13 -3.21 -12.33
N MET A 8 -15.60 -4.46 -12.26
CA MET A 8 -14.73 -5.64 -12.42
C MET A 8 -14.04 -5.73 -13.78
N LYS A 9 -14.69 -5.30 -14.86
CA LYS A 9 -14.10 -5.31 -16.20
C LYS A 9 -12.90 -4.36 -16.35
N ASN A 10 -12.86 -3.30 -15.54
CA ASN A 10 -11.88 -2.23 -15.67
C ASN A 10 -10.73 -2.31 -14.67
N ILE A 11 -10.82 -3.14 -13.64
CA ILE A 11 -9.79 -3.33 -12.63
C ILE A 11 -8.99 -4.60 -12.94
N PRO A 12 -7.63 -4.56 -12.94
CA PRO A 12 -6.83 -5.77 -13.10
C PRO A 12 -7.06 -6.73 -11.93
N ASN A 13 -6.90 -8.02 -12.15
CA ASN A 13 -6.99 -8.99 -11.06
C ASN A 13 -5.95 -8.68 -9.98
N SER A 14 -6.33 -8.89 -8.72
CA SER A 14 -5.38 -8.83 -7.61
C SER A 14 -4.30 -9.91 -7.76
N ILE A 15 -3.10 -9.60 -7.31
CA ILE A 15 -1.95 -10.50 -7.38
C ILE A 15 -1.42 -10.80 -5.97
N ASP A 16 -0.77 -11.95 -5.82
CA ASP A 16 0.00 -12.25 -4.63
C ASP A 16 1.40 -11.64 -4.76
N ILE A 17 1.91 -11.08 -3.65
CA ILE A 17 3.31 -10.67 -3.60
C ILE A 17 4.16 -11.94 -3.62
N LYS A 18 5.11 -11.96 -4.54
CA LYS A 18 6.06 -13.09 -4.65
C LYS A 18 7.18 -12.92 -3.67
N PHE A 19 7.02 -13.44 -2.48
CA PHE A 19 8.02 -13.37 -1.42
C PHE A 19 9.30 -14.19 -1.67
N ASP A 20 9.37 -14.92 -2.78
CA ASP A 20 10.59 -15.54 -3.29
C ASP A 20 11.57 -14.53 -3.93
N ARG A 21 11.11 -13.31 -4.21
CA ARG A 21 11.95 -12.22 -4.70
C ARG A 21 12.85 -11.70 -3.58
N LYS A 22 14.03 -11.24 -3.97
CA LYS A 22 15.07 -10.84 -3.02
C LYS A 22 15.08 -9.35 -2.69
N THR A 23 14.39 -8.53 -3.48
CA THR A 23 14.31 -7.09 -3.24
C THR A 23 12.88 -6.59 -3.45
N HIS A 24 12.29 -6.07 -2.38
CA HIS A 24 10.98 -5.44 -2.38
C HIS A 24 11.13 -3.96 -2.13
N VAL A 25 10.71 -3.12 -3.06
CA VAL A 25 10.72 -1.66 -2.89
C VAL A 25 9.31 -1.21 -2.56
N LEU A 26 9.17 -0.53 -1.44
CA LEU A 26 7.93 0.11 -1.01
C LEU A 26 8.08 1.61 -1.15
N THR A 27 7.26 2.23 -1.97
CA THR A 27 7.26 3.68 -2.13
C THR A 27 5.84 4.22 -2.14
N GLY A 28 5.67 5.51 -1.95
CA GLY A 28 4.35 6.15 -1.85
C GLY A 28 4.45 7.51 -1.18
N GLY A 29 3.38 8.27 -1.20
CA GLY A 29 3.33 9.61 -0.62
C GLY A 29 3.69 9.67 0.86
N HIS A 30 3.99 10.88 1.35
CA HIS A 30 4.27 11.08 2.76
C HIS A 30 3.09 10.61 3.62
N GLY A 31 3.38 9.90 4.71
CA GLY A 31 2.33 9.36 5.59
C GLY A 31 1.51 8.21 5.01
N ALA A 32 1.86 7.66 3.84
CA ALA A 32 1.15 6.52 3.23
C ALA A 32 1.25 5.21 4.04
N GLY A 33 2.13 5.12 5.03
CA GLY A 33 2.29 3.94 5.87
C GLY A 33 3.36 2.96 5.37
N LYS A 34 4.24 3.37 4.46
CA LYS A 34 5.35 2.58 3.91
C LYS A 34 6.13 1.81 4.97
N THR A 35 6.65 2.55 5.95
CA THR A 35 7.47 2.00 7.05
C THR A 35 6.71 0.94 7.86
N SER A 36 5.43 1.18 8.15
CA SER A 36 4.59 0.19 8.85
C SER A 36 4.39 -1.08 8.01
N VAL A 37 4.15 -0.92 6.71
CA VAL A 37 4.03 -2.06 5.78
C VAL A 37 5.35 -2.80 5.67
N ALA A 38 6.50 -2.08 5.57
CA ALA A 38 7.83 -2.69 5.53
C ALA A 38 8.09 -3.57 6.74
N LEU A 39 7.81 -3.07 7.95
CA LEU A 39 7.96 -3.83 9.19
C LEU A 39 7.07 -5.07 9.24
N LYS A 40 5.82 -4.96 8.78
CA LYS A 40 4.89 -6.09 8.74
C LYS A 40 5.32 -7.17 7.74
N ILE A 41 5.74 -6.76 6.54
CA ILE A 41 6.27 -7.69 5.54
C ILE A 41 7.53 -8.36 6.09
N ALA A 42 8.47 -7.58 6.65
CA ALA A 42 9.70 -8.11 7.22
C ALA A 42 9.43 -9.13 8.32
N SER A 43 8.51 -8.84 9.25
CA SER A 43 8.14 -9.75 10.32
C SER A 43 7.53 -11.06 9.82
N GLN A 44 6.70 -11.01 8.78
CA GLN A 44 6.13 -12.22 8.17
C GLN A 44 7.19 -13.06 7.44
N LEU A 45 8.12 -12.38 6.73
CA LEU A 45 9.19 -13.05 6.00
C LEU A 45 10.26 -13.61 6.94
N ASP A 46 10.60 -12.91 8.00
CA ASP A 46 11.62 -13.36 8.95
C ASP A 46 11.23 -14.70 9.59
N SER A 47 9.96 -14.88 9.90
CA SER A 47 9.42 -16.15 10.38
C SER A 47 9.61 -17.31 9.40
N ALA A 48 9.61 -17.02 8.09
CA ALA A 48 9.74 -18.02 7.03
C ALA A 48 11.18 -18.25 6.59
N TYR A 49 12.04 -17.21 6.61
CA TYR A 49 13.39 -17.20 6.02
C TYR A 49 14.52 -17.07 7.05
N GLN A 50 14.25 -17.21 8.34
CA GLN A 50 15.24 -17.37 9.41
C GLN A 50 16.35 -16.29 9.42
N ASN A 51 15.98 -15.04 9.76
CA ASN A 51 16.90 -13.91 9.93
C ASN A 51 17.64 -13.41 8.68
N LYS A 52 17.11 -13.69 7.50
CA LYS A 52 17.70 -13.20 6.22
C LYS A 52 17.02 -11.93 5.69
N VAL A 53 16.11 -11.34 6.47
CA VAL A 53 15.32 -10.17 6.06
C VAL A 53 15.86 -8.92 6.72
N SER A 54 16.09 -7.87 5.95
CA SER A 54 16.51 -6.56 6.45
C SER A 54 15.66 -5.45 5.81
N ILE A 55 15.42 -4.38 6.55
CA ILE A 55 14.80 -3.17 6.01
C ILE A 55 15.89 -2.15 5.70
N VAL A 56 15.87 -1.64 4.47
CA VAL A 56 16.74 -0.55 4.00
C VAL A 56 15.90 0.71 3.92
N SER A 57 16.17 1.69 4.77
CA SER A 57 15.48 3.00 4.75
C SER A 57 16.31 3.99 3.94
N PHE A 58 15.75 4.50 2.84
CA PHE A 58 16.41 5.43 1.94
C PHE A 58 15.62 6.72 1.71
N GLY A 59 16.29 7.85 1.91
CA GLY A 59 15.70 9.19 1.72
C GLY A 59 15.04 9.79 2.95
N SER A 60 14.93 9.07 4.05
CA SER A 60 14.41 9.62 5.30
C SER A 60 15.41 10.56 5.94
N ASN A 61 15.17 11.87 5.82
CA ASN A 61 15.97 12.92 6.47
C ASN A 61 15.52 13.22 7.92
N ASP A 62 14.41 12.63 8.35
CA ASP A 62 13.88 12.83 9.70
C ASP A 62 14.52 11.85 10.69
N SER A 63 15.35 12.39 11.57
CA SER A 63 16.01 11.63 12.64
C SER A 63 15.01 10.93 13.57
N THR A 64 13.85 11.54 13.80
CA THR A 64 12.80 10.99 14.68
C THR A 64 12.14 9.75 14.03
N SER A 65 11.82 9.82 12.76
CA SER A 65 11.27 8.68 12.00
C SER A 65 12.27 7.54 11.92
N THR A 66 13.54 7.86 11.67
CA THR A 66 14.63 6.87 11.65
C THR A 66 14.83 6.19 13.00
N ALA A 67 14.81 6.95 14.11
CA ALA A 67 14.92 6.40 15.45
C ALA A 67 13.75 5.48 15.80
N LYS A 68 12.51 5.86 15.45
CA LYS A 68 11.32 5.02 15.63
C LYS A 68 11.41 3.72 14.80
N LEU A 69 11.88 3.78 13.57
CA LEU A 69 12.06 2.61 12.72
C LEU A 69 13.08 1.65 13.35
N ARG A 70 14.24 2.16 13.82
CA ARG A 70 15.27 1.35 14.49
C ARG A 70 14.73 0.69 15.75
N ALA A 71 14.04 1.43 16.62
CA ALA A 71 13.43 0.86 17.82
C ALA A 71 12.38 -0.23 17.52
N SER A 72 11.60 -0.04 16.43
CA SER A 72 10.63 -1.05 15.99
C SER A 72 11.32 -2.28 15.42
N GLY A 73 12.38 -2.10 14.63
CA GLY A 73 13.21 -3.19 14.11
C GLY A 73 13.86 -4.00 15.23
N GLU A 74 14.45 -3.34 16.21
CA GLU A 74 15.07 -3.98 17.37
C GLU A 74 14.05 -4.83 18.15
N LYS A 75 12.85 -4.28 18.40
CA LYS A 75 11.77 -5.00 19.06
C LYS A 75 11.32 -6.26 18.31
N LEU A 76 11.38 -6.24 16.98
CA LEU A 76 10.96 -7.35 16.12
C LEU A 76 12.13 -8.27 15.73
N GLY A 77 13.37 -7.95 16.12
CA GLY A 77 14.57 -8.69 15.71
C GLY A 77 14.99 -8.45 14.26
N ILE A 78 14.47 -7.39 13.59
CA ILE A 78 14.69 -7.14 12.17
C ILE A 78 15.79 -6.08 12.01
N PRO A 79 16.91 -6.39 11.30
CA PRO A 79 17.95 -5.43 11.00
C PRO A 79 17.46 -4.23 10.18
N ILE A 80 17.83 -3.01 10.63
CA ILE A 80 17.50 -1.77 9.94
C ILE A 80 18.78 -1.12 9.43
N ILE A 81 18.88 -0.95 8.12
CA ILE A 81 19.98 -0.31 7.42
C ILE A 81 19.50 1.06 6.95
N VAL A 82 20.10 2.13 7.47
CA VAL A 82 19.74 3.50 7.04
C VAL A 82 20.76 3.96 6.01
N VAL A 83 20.29 4.32 4.85
CA VAL A 83 21.10 4.71 3.69
C VAL A 83 20.88 6.19 3.41
N LYS A 84 21.98 6.93 3.24
CA LYS A 84 21.96 8.39 3.07
C LYS A 84 21.92 8.82 1.61
N ASP A 85 22.60 8.08 0.76
CA ASP A 85 22.75 8.42 -0.65
C ASP A 85 22.80 7.18 -1.57
N SER A 86 22.70 7.41 -2.87
CA SER A 86 22.70 6.35 -3.88
C SER A 86 23.99 5.53 -3.93
N SER A 87 25.12 6.10 -3.53
CA SER A 87 26.41 5.39 -3.50
C SER A 87 26.41 4.34 -2.39
N GLU A 88 25.90 4.70 -1.21
CA GLU A 88 25.74 3.79 -0.09
C GLU A 88 24.72 2.68 -0.41
N LEU A 89 23.58 3.03 -1.03
CA LEU A 89 22.59 2.06 -1.49
C LEU A 89 23.21 1.07 -2.47
N THR A 90 23.96 1.57 -3.44
CA THR A 90 24.67 0.75 -4.43
C THR A 90 25.59 -0.27 -3.75
N LYS A 91 26.41 0.18 -2.80
CA LYS A 91 27.32 -0.72 -2.05
C LYS A 91 26.56 -1.82 -1.32
N ILE A 92 25.47 -1.48 -0.64
CA ILE A 92 24.66 -2.44 0.12
C ILE A 92 24.06 -3.49 -0.82
N LEU A 93 23.52 -3.07 -1.97
CA LEU A 93 22.93 -3.97 -2.94
C LEU A 93 23.98 -4.89 -3.60
N TYR A 94 25.18 -4.39 -3.91
CA TYR A 94 26.26 -5.22 -4.45
C TYR A 94 26.83 -6.22 -3.43
N LEU A 95 26.85 -5.87 -2.15
CA LEU A 95 27.36 -6.71 -1.07
C LEU A 95 26.30 -7.67 -0.51
N LYS A 96 25.06 -7.59 -1.00
CA LYS A 96 23.95 -8.45 -0.58
C LYS A 96 24.25 -9.91 -0.89
N ASN A 97 24.08 -10.78 0.11
CA ASN A 97 24.15 -12.21 -0.14
C ASN A 97 22.95 -12.67 -0.99
N PRO A 98 23.11 -13.71 -1.85
CA PRO A 98 22.01 -14.20 -2.67
C PRO A 98 20.78 -14.66 -1.88
N GLU A 99 20.95 -15.02 -0.62
CA GLU A 99 19.87 -15.48 0.26
C GLU A 99 19.19 -14.35 1.01
N ASP A 100 19.79 -13.16 1.10
CA ASP A 100 19.24 -12.04 1.84
C ASP A 100 18.05 -11.43 1.10
N ILE A 101 17.05 -11.02 1.87
CA ILE A 101 15.85 -10.32 1.38
C ILE A 101 15.90 -8.89 1.89
N TYR A 102 15.87 -7.93 0.98
CA TYR A 102 15.82 -6.52 1.34
C TYR A 102 14.44 -5.95 1.06
N ILE A 103 13.89 -5.25 2.08
CA ILE A 103 12.69 -4.42 1.95
C ILE A 103 13.16 -2.99 1.99
N ILE A 104 13.09 -2.30 0.86
CA ILE A 104 13.55 -0.92 0.72
C ILE A 104 12.38 0.02 0.95
N ASP A 105 12.41 0.77 2.06
CA ASP A 105 11.48 1.88 2.34
C ASP A 105 12.02 3.14 1.65
N LEU A 106 11.43 3.48 0.50
CA LEU A 106 11.89 4.53 -0.41
C LEU A 106 10.93 5.72 -0.42
N GLU A 107 11.46 6.91 -0.21
CA GLU A 107 10.66 8.13 -0.40
C GLU A 107 10.29 8.34 -1.87
N ILE A 108 9.04 8.73 -2.13
CA ILE A 108 8.47 8.79 -3.50
C ILE A 108 9.22 9.79 -4.39
N GLU A 109 9.72 10.88 -3.80
CA GLU A 109 10.46 11.94 -4.49
C GLU A 109 11.76 11.42 -5.11
N LEU A 110 12.34 10.39 -4.51
CA LEU A 110 13.58 9.75 -4.97
C LEU A 110 13.32 8.57 -5.92
N ALA A 111 12.07 8.12 -6.03
CA ALA A 111 11.73 6.91 -6.79
C ALA A 111 12.20 6.97 -8.24
N LYS A 112 12.00 8.11 -8.91
CA LYS A 112 12.35 8.29 -10.33
C LYS A 112 13.84 8.05 -10.63
N GLU A 113 14.72 8.43 -9.72
CA GLU A 113 16.18 8.30 -9.88
C GLU A 113 16.67 6.97 -9.33
N THR A 114 16.07 6.48 -8.24
CA THR A 114 16.55 5.32 -7.50
C THR A 114 16.06 3.99 -8.08
N LEU A 115 14.84 3.90 -8.60
CA LEU A 115 14.30 2.65 -9.14
C LEU A 115 15.10 2.09 -10.33
N PRO A 116 15.53 2.90 -11.31
CA PRO A 116 16.41 2.42 -12.38
C PRO A 116 17.74 1.86 -11.84
N LEU A 117 18.31 2.50 -10.83
CA LEU A 117 19.54 2.06 -10.18
C LEU A 117 19.35 0.69 -9.51
N ILE A 118 18.32 0.53 -8.70
CA ILE A 118 18.01 -0.75 -8.03
C ILE A 118 17.84 -1.88 -9.07
N ARG A 119 17.07 -1.61 -10.13
CA ARG A 119 16.81 -2.58 -11.21
C ARG A 119 18.05 -2.91 -12.04
N SER A 120 19.07 -2.05 -12.05
CA SER A 120 20.33 -2.30 -12.76
C SER A 120 21.27 -3.21 -11.97
N ILE A 121 21.19 -3.19 -10.64
CA ILE A 121 22.04 -3.98 -9.75
C ILE A 121 21.43 -5.35 -9.51
N ASP A 122 20.18 -5.38 -9.06
CA ASP A 122 19.38 -6.60 -8.96
C ASP A 122 18.67 -6.85 -10.28
N SER A 123 18.74 -8.09 -10.80
CA SER A 123 18.03 -8.43 -12.03
C SER A 123 16.54 -8.11 -11.86
N GLN A 124 15.91 -7.61 -12.92
CA GLN A 124 14.47 -7.26 -12.90
C GLN A 124 13.58 -8.38 -12.37
N SER A 125 14.02 -9.63 -12.56
CA SER A 125 13.32 -10.81 -12.04
C SER A 125 13.36 -10.94 -10.51
N GLN A 126 14.26 -10.24 -9.82
CA GLN A 126 14.42 -10.30 -8.36
C GLN A 126 13.87 -9.08 -7.64
N VAL A 127 13.52 -8.01 -8.35
CA VAL A 127 12.96 -6.77 -7.79
C VAL A 127 11.46 -6.73 -7.98
N GLN A 128 10.74 -6.39 -6.92
CA GLN A 128 9.33 -6.01 -6.98
C GLN A 128 9.14 -4.61 -6.40
N VAL A 129 8.45 -3.75 -7.14
CA VAL A 129 8.20 -2.38 -6.73
C VAL A 129 6.71 -2.18 -6.46
N HIS A 130 6.39 -1.82 -5.23
CA HIS A 130 5.02 -1.67 -4.76
C HIS A 130 4.72 -0.23 -4.41
N LEU A 131 3.59 0.29 -4.90
CA LEU A 131 3.08 1.58 -4.51
C LEU A 131 2.19 1.44 -3.27
N VAL A 132 2.58 2.06 -2.18
CA VAL A 132 1.81 2.07 -0.92
C VAL A 132 0.84 3.26 -0.94
N VAL A 133 -0.44 2.97 -0.83
CA VAL A 133 -1.54 3.94 -0.98
C VAL A 133 -2.48 3.87 0.21
N PRO A 134 -2.69 4.98 0.93
CA PRO A 134 -3.74 5.02 1.94
C PRO A 134 -5.12 5.11 1.27
N THR A 135 -6.09 4.39 1.83
CA THR A 135 -7.46 4.34 1.28
C THR A 135 -8.19 5.67 1.30
N ASP A 136 -7.74 6.60 2.16
CA ASP A 136 -8.24 7.97 2.31
C ASP A 136 -7.48 9.00 1.45
N ALA A 137 -6.61 8.57 0.52
CA ALA A 137 -5.90 9.46 -0.39
C ALA A 137 -6.85 10.16 -1.38
N SER A 138 -6.49 11.38 -1.80
CA SER A 138 -7.22 12.06 -2.88
C SER A 138 -6.88 11.46 -4.25
N ILE A 139 -7.82 11.59 -5.20
CA ILE A 139 -7.64 11.12 -6.58
C ILE A 139 -6.44 11.78 -7.24
N GLU A 140 -6.29 13.09 -7.07
CA GLU A 140 -5.22 13.88 -7.67
C GLU A 140 -3.84 13.42 -7.17
N SER A 141 -3.73 13.19 -5.85
CA SER A 141 -2.51 12.66 -5.24
C SER A 141 -2.13 11.30 -5.82
N LEU A 142 -3.10 10.39 -5.96
CA LEU A 142 -2.87 9.07 -6.53
C LEU A 142 -2.48 9.13 -8.00
N TRP A 143 -3.10 9.98 -8.79
CA TRP A 143 -2.73 10.13 -10.20
C TRP A 143 -1.30 10.62 -10.37
N GLY A 144 -0.86 11.53 -9.51
CA GLY A 144 0.53 12.01 -9.50
C GLY A 144 1.52 10.86 -9.32
N VAL A 145 1.33 10.05 -8.29
CA VAL A 145 2.26 8.95 -7.96
C VAL A 145 2.13 7.76 -8.92
N CYS A 146 0.93 7.44 -9.40
CA CYS A 146 0.73 6.33 -10.33
C CYS A 146 1.44 6.52 -11.69
N LYS A 147 1.67 7.77 -12.10
CA LYS A 147 2.35 8.11 -13.36
C LYS A 147 3.87 8.05 -13.30
N LEU A 148 4.46 7.97 -12.10
CA LEU A 148 5.91 8.10 -11.93
C LEU A 148 6.68 6.90 -12.46
N ASP A 149 6.09 5.70 -12.35
CA ASP A 149 6.73 4.45 -12.79
C ASP A 149 5.69 3.37 -13.10
N LYS A 150 6.16 2.20 -13.55
CA LYS A 150 5.36 0.98 -13.66
C LYS A 150 5.44 0.22 -12.35
N TRP A 151 4.33 0.21 -11.63
CA TRP A 151 4.22 -0.48 -10.35
C TRP A 151 3.80 -1.93 -10.55
N GLU A 152 4.44 -2.87 -9.86
CA GLU A 152 4.05 -4.27 -9.86
C GLU A 152 2.73 -4.48 -9.12
N SER A 153 2.51 -3.73 -8.04
CA SER A 153 1.22 -3.73 -7.37
C SER A 153 0.97 -2.47 -6.52
N ILE A 154 -0.29 -2.29 -6.13
CA ILE A 154 -0.69 -1.35 -5.08
C ILE A 154 -0.92 -2.12 -3.78
N ILE A 155 -0.34 -1.60 -2.69
CA ILE A 155 -0.59 -2.02 -1.32
C ILE A 155 -1.48 -0.98 -0.66
N LEU A 156 -2.66 -1.38 -0.19
CA LEU A 156 -3.58 -0.48 0.49
C LEU A 156 -3.29 -0.40 1.98
N THR A 157 -3.28 0.81 2.54
CA THR A 157 -3.18 1.05 3.98
C THR A 157 -4.41 1.76 4.51
N ARG A 158 -4.57 1.78 5.84
CA ARG A 158 -5.71 2.40 6.54
C ARG A 158 -7.05 1.83 6.10
N LEU A 159 -7.11 0.52 5.83
CA LEU A 159 -8.37 -0.16 5.48
C LEU A 159 -9.42 -0.09 6.60
N ASP A 160 -8.99 0.18 7.84
CA ASP A 160 -9.84 0.40 9.01
C ASP A 160 -10.53 1.78 9.04
N LEU A 161 -10.05 2.75 8.27
CA LEU A 161 -10.54 4.13 8.29
C LEU A 161 -11.55 4.44 7.19
N THR A 162 -11.57 3.67 6.11
CA THR A 162 -12.33 4.00 4.90
C THR A 162 -13.19 2.84 4.46
N LEU A 163 -14.51 3.05 4.43
CA LEU A 163 -15.47 2.05 3.93
C LEU A 163 -15.45 1.93 2.39
N THR A 164 -15.01 2.97 1.69
CA THR A 164 -15.04 3.03 0.23
C THR A 164 -13.78 3.69 -0.33
N PRO A 165 -12.81 2.91 -0.81
CA PRO A 165 -11.58 3.44 -1.37
C PRO A 165 -11.77 3.90 -2.83
N TRP A 166 -12.65 4.88 -3.08
CA TRP A 166 -12.98 5.34 -4.44
C TRP A 166 -11.76 5.80 -5.24
N ALA A 167 -10.87 6.58 -4.63
CA ALA A 167 -9.67 7.06 -5.29
C ALA A 167 -8.76 5.90 -5.70
N ALA A 168 -8.61 4.90 -4.83
CA ALA A 168 -7.84 3.70 -5.14
C ALA A 168 -8.48 2.92 -6.29
N LEU A 169 -9.81 2.73 -6.29
CA LEU A 169 -10.52 2.03 -7.38
C LEU A 169 -10.35 2.74 -8.72
N GLU A 170 -10.41 4.06 -8.74
CA GLU A 170 -10.18 4.84 -9.95
C GLU A 170 -8.73 4.70 -10.43
N ALA A 171 -7.75 4.77 -9.53
CA ALA A 171 -6.35 4.57 -9.88
C ALA A 171 -6.09 3.17 -10.46
N LEU A 172 -6.66 2.12 -9.85
CA LEU A 172 -6.58 0.74 -10.36
C LEU A 172 -7.15 0.61 -11.77
N SER A 173 -8.33 1.20 -12.00
CA SER A 173 -8.99 1.17 -13.31
C SER A 173 -8.19 1.92 -14.37
N ARG A 174 -7.72 3.12 -14.04
CA ARG A 174 -7.04 4.02 -14.98
C ARG A 174 -5.62 3.60 -15.32
N PHE A 175 -4.84 3.20 -14.31
CA PHE A 175 -3.42 2.87 -14.47
C PHE A 175 -3.17 1.37 -14.60
N ARG A 176 -4.21 0.54 -14.46
CA ARG A 176 -4.16 -0.91 -14.61
C ARG A 176 -3.12 -1.59 -13.70
N VAL A 177 -2.86 -0.99 -12.53
CA VAL A 177 -1.97 -1.58 -11.52
C VAL A 177 -2.77 -2.52 -10.64
N PRO A 178 -2.36 -3.78 -10.45
CA PRO A 178 -3.09 -4.73 -9.63
C PRO A 178 -2.98 -4.42 -8.14
N LEU A 179 -3.99 -4.81 -7.38
CA LEU A 179 -3.90 -4.87 -5.92
C LEU A 179 -3.12 -6.09 -5.46
N SER A 180 -2.51 -6.02 -4.29
CA SER A 180 -1.85 -7.17 -3.66
C SER A 180 -2.34 -7.41 -2.23
N ILE A 181 -1.79 -6.71 -1.29
CA ILE A 181 -2.09 -6.84 0.14
C ILE A 181 -2.55 -5.51 0.72
N GLY A 182 -3.05 -5.55 1.94
CA GLY A 182 -3.44 -4.35 2.66
C GLY A 182 -3.15 -4.43 4.15
N SER A 183 -3.14 -3.26 4.78
CA SER A 183 -2.98 -3.08 6.22
C SER A 183 -4.19 -2.35 6.79
N ALA A 184 -4.87 -3.01 7.73
CA ALA A 184 -6.07 -2.50 8.39
C ALA A 184 -5.83 -2.02 9.83
N SER A 185 -4.56 -1.97 10.28
CA SER A 185 -4.24 -1.57 11.64
C SER A 185 -2.86 -0.94 11.71
N LYS A 186 -2.66 -0.05 12.68
CA LYS A 186 -1.35 0.49 13.05
C LYS A 186 -0.53 -0.48 13.89
N ASP A 187 -1.16 -1.48 14.50
CA ASP A 187 -0.47 -2.49 15.28
C ASP A 187 0.40 -3.36 14.36
N LEU A 188 1.69 -3.44 14.67
CA LEU A 188 2.67 -4.23 13.92
C LEU A 188 2.43 -5.74 14.05
N ASN A 189 1.80 -6.18 15.14
CA ASN A 189 1.45 -7.59 15.35
C ASN A 189 0.21 -8.00 14.54
N SER A 190 -0.61 -7.04 14.10
CA SER A 190 -1.71 -7.33 13.18
C SER A 190 -1.15 -7.59 11.79
N GLY A 191 -1.38 -8.78 11.25
CA GLY A 191 -0.89 -9.18 9.94
C GLY A 191 -1.37 -8.28 8.80
N LEU A 192 -0.75 -8.47 7.65
CA LEU A 192 -1.24 -7.98 6.37
C LEU A 192 -2.36 -8.89 5.88
N VAL A 193 -3.36 -8.32 5.23
CA VAL A 193 -4.48 -9.07 4.65
C VAL A 193 -4.36 -9.11 3.14
N LYS A 194 -4.71 -10.24 2.54
CA LYS A 194 -4.88 -10.31 1.09
C LYS A 194 -6.06 -9.43 0.69
N VAL A 195 -5.84 -8.53 -0.27
CA VAL A 195 -6.89 -7.65 -0.77
C VAL A 195 -7.35 -8.17 -2.12
N GLU A 196 -8.56 -8.70 -2.15
CA GLU A 196 -9.20 -9.15 -3.38
C GLU A 196 -10.16 -8.07 -3.91
N ASN A 197 -10.20 -7.92 -5.22
CA ASN A 197 -11.10 -6.97 -5.87
C ASN A 197 -12.57 -7.20 -5.47
N SER A 198 -12.96 -8.47 -5.28
CA SER A 198 -14.30 -8.85 -4.82
C SER A 198 -14.68 -8.22 -3.48
N ASN A 199 -13.74 -8.14 -2.54
CA ASN A 199 -13.97 -7.58 -1.21
C ASN A 199 -14.14 -6.06 -1.27
N ILE A 200 -13.33 -5.39 -2.09
CA ILE A 200 -13.42 -3.93 -2.28
C ILE A 200 -14.73 -3.57 -2.97
N ILE A 201 -15.11 -4.31 -4.01
CA ILE A 201 -16.36 -4.08 -4.74
C ILE A 201 -17.55 -4.30 -3.82
N LYS A 202 -17.52 -5.34 -2.99
CA LYS A 202 -18.56 -5.58 -1.99
C LYS A 202 -18.68 -4.41 -1.01
N SER A 203 -17.57 -3.88 -0.51
CA SER A 203 -17.60 -2.69 0.38
C SER A 203 -18.27 -1.50 -0.27
N VAL A 204 -18.03 -1.28 -1.56
CA VAL A 204 -18.66 -0.21 -2.35
C VAL A 204 -20.15 -0.47 -2.53
N GLU A 205 -20.56 -1.68 -2.88
CA GLU A 205 -21.97 -2.07 -3.00
C GLU A 205 -22.71 -1.84 -1.68
N ASP A 206 -22.15 -2.32 -0.57
CA ASP A 206 -22.73 -2.17 0.76
C ASP A 206 -22.88 -0.69 1.17
N TYR A 207 -21.92 0.15 0.83
CA TYR A 207 -21.99 1.59 1.07
C TYR A 207 -23.10 2.25 0.26
N VAL A 208 -23.18 1.96 -1.05
CA VAL A 208 -24.21 2.53 -1.92
C VAL A 208 -25.62 2.14 -1.44
N VAL A 209 -25.84 0.88 -1.07
CA VAL A 209 -27.10 0.39 -0.54
C VAL A 209 -27.48 1.14 0.74
N ARG A 210 -26.56 1.21 1.72
CA ARG A 210 -26.81 1.93 2.99
C ARG A 210 -27.16 3.41 2.77
N ARG A 211 -26.51 4.06 1.81
CA ARG A 211 -26.78 5.46 1.51
C ARG A 211 -28.15 5.65 0.89
N ILE A 212 -28.55 4.80 -0.05
CA ILE A 212 -29.90 4.83 -0.64
C ILE A 212 -30.95 4.62 0.43
N ASP A 213 -30.79 3.62 1.30
CA ASP A 213 -31.74 3.35 2.39
C ASP A 213 -31.87 4.55 3.34
N SER A 214 -30.77 5.21 3.69
CA SER A 214 -30.77 6.39 4.55
C SER A 214 -31.51 7.59 3.89
N GLU A 215 -31.34 7.80 2.60
CA GLU A 215 -32.03 8.87 1.86
C GLU A 215 -33.55 8.60 1.72
N ILE A 216 -33.93 7.34 1.52
CA ILE A 216 -35.35 6.92 1.48
C ILE A 216 -36.04 7.17 2.85
N VAL A 217 -35.35 6.82 3.95
CA VAL A 217 -35.84 7.04 5.31
C VAL A 217 -36.04 8.54 5.59
N GLN A 218 -35.03 9.36 5.23
CA GLN A 218 -35.14 10.83 5.40
C GLN A 218 -36.22 11.46 4.51
N GLY A 219 -36.37 10.97 3.28
CA GLY A 219 -37.40 11.42 2.35
C GLY A 219 -38.83 11.11 2.85
N LYS A 220 -39.02 9.96 3.51
CA LYS A 220 -40.29 9.58 4.15
C LYS A 220 -40.58 10.46 5.38
N SER A 221 -39.56 10.78 6.19
CA SER A 221 -39.72 11.66 7.36
C SER A 221 -40.13 13.08 6.95
N LYS A 222 -39.53 13.65 5.92
CA LYS A 222 -39.90 14.99 5.42
C LYS A 222 -41.33 15.05 4.84
N ARG A 223 -41.82 14.00 4.19
CA ARG A 223 -43.20 13.94 3.68
C ARG A 223 -44.23 13.77 4.80
N GLY A 224 -43.89 13.06 5.87
CA GLY A 224 -44.75 12.94 7.05
C GLY A 224 -44.95 14.25 7.80
N THR A 225 -43.91 15.09 7.87
CA THR A 225 -43.96 16.39 8.57
C THR A 225 -44.80 17.45 7.80
N ILE A 226 -44.80 17.39 6.48
CA ILE A 226 -45.62 18.31 5.65
C ILE A 226 -47.12 17.93 5.70
N ALA A 227 -47.44 16.65 5.83
CA ALA A 227 -48.86 16.21 5.93
C ALA A 227 -49.51 16.55 7.28
N SER A 228 -48.73 16.73 8.36
CA SER A 228 -49.21 17.08 9.69
C SER A 228 -49.37 18.59 9.93
N SER A 229 -48.93 19.46 9.01
CA SER A 229 -49.04 20.93 9.10
C SER A 229 -50.20 21.52 8.29
N LEU A 230 -51.08 20.68 7.73
CA LEU A 230 -52.24 21.07 6.91
C LEU A 230 -53.58 20.73 7.57
N HIS A 231 -53.62 20.63 8.91
CA HIS A 231 -54.85 20.50 9.68
C HIS A 231 -54.98 21.59 10.73
#